data_d699b912d65efe09d88c22a209b4c9d0
#
_entry.id   d699b912d65efe09d88c22a209b4c9d0
#
_cell.length_a   1.000
_cell.length_b   1.000
_cell.length_c   1.000
_cell.angle_alpha   90.00
_cell.angle_beta   90.00
_cell.angle_gamma   90.00
#
_symmetry.space_group_name_H-M   'P 1'
#
loop_
_entity.id
_entity.type
_entity.pdbx_description
1 polymer ?
#
loop_
_entity_poly.entity_id
_entity_poly.type
_entity_poly.pdbx_seq_one_letter_code
_entity_poly.pdbx_strand_id
1 'polypeptide(L)'
;MLLFEDDIPVATCRFFFSVERDCYVIGRIAVSKEFRGKQYGKKMLQGAEKTVSDLGGKRIELSAQCRVAEVYKKQGYMELNDIHMDEDCPHTWMRKKV
;
A
#
# COMPACT_ATOMS: atom_id res chain seq x y z
N MET A 1 -2.67 -10.01 3.41
CA MET A 1 -3.82 -9.83 2.51
C MET A 1 -3.45 -10.33 1.12
N LEU A 2 -4.33 -11.10 0.50
CA LEU A 2 -4.12 -11.69 -0.81
C LEU A 2 -5.24 -11.30 -1.76
N LEU A 3 -4.88 -11.07 -3.01
CA LEU A 3 -5.84 -10.86 -4.10
C LEU A 3 -5.77 -12.07 -5.02
N PHE A 4 -6.92 -12.64 -5.34
CA PHE A 4 -7.02 -13.84 -6.18
C PHE A 4 -7.75 -13.54 -7.47
N GLU A 5 -7.35 -14.26 -8.54
CA GLU A 5 -8.09 -14.34 -9.78
C GLU A 5 -8.18 -15.82 -10.16
N ASP A 6 -9.40 -16.34 -10.34
CA ASP A 6 -9.66 -17.75 -10.64
C ASP A 6 -8.93 -18.71 -9.69
N ASP A 7 -8.97 -18.38 -8.38
CA ASP A 7 -8.32 -19.12 -7.30
C ASP A 7 -6.78 -19.09 -7.34
N ILE A 8 -6.19 -18.24 -8.19
CA ILE A 8 -4.74 -18.06 -8.26
C ILE A 8 -4.37 -16.75 -7.55
N PRO A 9 -3.45 -16.79 -6.56
CA PRO A 9 -3.02 -15.55 -5.92
C PRO A 9 -2.22 -14.69 -6.89
N VAL A 10 -2.71 -13.47 -7.17
CA VAL A 10 -2.09 -12.55 -8.13
C VAL A 10 -1.42 -11.36 -7.47
N ALA A 11 -1.79 -11.04 -6.25
CA ALA A 11 -1.19 -9.93 -5.51
C ALA A 11 -1.26 -10.19 -4.01
N THR A 12 -0.34 -9.60 -3.28
CA THR A 12 -0.28 -9.70 -1.81
C THR A 12 0.21 -8.38 -1.22
N CYS A 13 -0.19 -8.11 0.01
CA CYS A 13 0.39 -7.03 0.82
C CYS A 13 0.33 -7.42 2.29
N ARG A 14 1.19 -6.77 3.09
CA ARG A 14 1.10 -6.83 4.55
C ARG A 14 0.36 -5.60 5.01
N PHE A 15 -0.53 -5.76 5.98
CA PHE A 15 -1.02 -4.59 6.68
C PHE A 15 -1.16 -4.90 8.17
N PHE A 16 -0.91 -3.88 8.99
CA PHE A 16 -0.93 -4.03 10.44
C PHE A 16 -1.16 -2.66 11.07
N PHE A 17 -1.62 -2.67 12.32
CA PHE A 17 -1.74 -1.42 13.07
C PHE A 17 -0.39 -1.08 13.70
N SER A 18 0.10 0.12 13.42
CA SER A 18 1.36 0.62 13.99
C SER A 18 1.05 1.53 15.18
N VAL A 19 1.49 1.12 16.36
CA VAL A 19 1.34 1.93 17.58
C VAL A 19 2.15 3.22 17.46
N GLU A 20 3.35 3.14 16.87
CA GLU A 20 4.22 4.30 16.72
C GLU A 20 3.60 5.35 15.80
N ARG A 21 2.92 4.93 14.75
CA ARG A 21 2.31 5.84 13.78
C ARG A 21 0.84 6.10 14.05
N ASP A 22 0.28 5.38 15.02
CA ASP A 22 -1.14 5.49 15.42
C ASP A 22 -2.09 5.34 14.24
N CYS A 23 -1.80 4.39 13.35
CA CYS A 23 -2.63 4.11 12.19
C CYS A 23 -2.26 2.75 11.59
N TYR A 24 -3.07 2.31 10.64
CA TYR A 24 -2.76 1.11 9.87
C TYR A 24 -1.69 1.41 8.84
N VAL A 25 -0.75 0.48 8.67
CA VAL A 25 0.35 0.58 7.72
C VAL A 25 0.25 -0.57 6.72
N ILE A 26 0.35 -0.23 5.44
CA ILE A 26 0.44 -1.20 4.37
C ILE A 26 1.91 -1.31 3.94
N GLY A 27 2.40 -2.53 3.82
CA GLY A 27 3.75 -2.74 3.33
C GLY A 27 3.83 -3.93 2.39
N ARG A 28 4.96 -4.00 1.67
CA ARG A 28 5.29 -5.14 0.80
C ARG A 28 4.18 -5.50 -0.18
N ILE A 29 3.66 -4.49 -0.87
CA ILE A 29 2.69 -4.72 -1.94
C ILE A 29 3.44 -5.37 -3.10
N ALA A 30 3.00 -6.55 -3.50
CA ALA A 30 3.59 -7.29 -4.59
C ALA A 30 2.51 -7.85 -5.49
N VAL A 31 2.75 -7.76 -6.79
CA VAL A 31 1.88 -8.34 -7.82
C VAL A 31 2.69 -9.37 -8.56
N SER A 32 2.12 -10.54 -8.79
CA SER A 32 2.78 -11.59 -9.57
C SER A 32 3.18 -11.04 -10.93
N LYS A 33 4.39 -11.38 -11.39
CA LYS A 33 4.95 -10.83 -12.63
C LYS A 33 4.01 -10.99 -13.83
N GLU A 34 3.31 -12.11 -13.90
CA GLU A 34 2.38 -12.41 -14.99
C GLU A 34 1.15 -11.49 -15.02
N PHE A 35 0.85 -10.86 -13.88
CA PHE A 35 -0.35 -10.03 -13.73
C PHE A 35 -0.04 -8.55 -13.58
N ARG A 36 1.22 -8.15 -13.75
CA ARG A 36 1.59 -6.74 -13.72
C ARG A 36 0.97 -6.01 -14.92
N GLY A 37 0.59 -4.75 -14.70
CA GLY A 37 -0.05 -3.96 -15.74
C GLY A 37 -1.56 -4.09 -15.81
N LYS A 38 -2.16 -4.99 -15.02
CA LYS A 38 -3.61 -5.17 -14.96
C LYS A 38 -4.26 -4.46 -13.77
N GLN A 39 -3.55 -3.55 -13.16
CA GLN A 39 -4.02 -2.73 -12.05
C GLN A 39 -4.37 -3.53 -10.77
N TYR A 40 -3.77 -4.70 -10.58
CA TYR A 40 -4.01 -5.48 -9.37
C TYR A 40 -3.46 -4.81 -8.12
N GLY A 41 -2.37 -4.06 -8.24
CA GLY A 41 -1.85 -3.27 -7.13
C GLY A 41 -2.87 -2.24 -6.65
N LYS A 42 -3.55 -1.58 -7.58
CA LYS A 42 -4.62 -0.63 -7.26
C LYS A 42 -5.79 -1.31 -6.58
N LYS A 43 -6.21 -2.47 -7.07
CA LYS A 43 -7.28 -3.25 -6.46
C LYS A 43 -6.92 -3.71 -5.05
N MET A 44 -5.67 -4.12 -4.85
CA MET A 44 -5.17 -4.51 -3.54
C MET A 44 -5.23 -3.35 -2.56
N LEU A 45 -4.80 -2.16 -2.97
CA LEU A 45 -4.87 -0.96 -2.15
C LEU A 45 -6.31 -0.62 -1.78
N GLN A 46 -7.22 -0.67 -2.75
CA GLN A 46 -8.63 -0.38 -2.51
C GLN A 46 -9.24 -1.36 -1.51
N GLY A 47 -8.90 -2.64 -1.63
CA GLY A 47 -9.34 -3.66 -0.68
C GLY A 47 -8.82 -3.42 0.73
N ALA A 48 -7.54 -3.06 0.86
CA ALA A 48 -6.95 -2.73 2.15
C ALA A 48 -7.58 -1.49 2.77
N GLU A 49 -7.82 -0.45 1.96
CA GLU A 49 -8.48 0.78 2.42
C GLU A 49 -9.89 0.49 2.95
N LYS A 50 -10.64 -0.34 2.26
CA LYS A 50 -11.97 -0.74 2.70
C LYS A 50 -11.90 -1.52 4.01
N THR A 51 -10.98 -2.45 4.12
CA THR A 51 -10.80 -3.25 5.34
C THR A 51 -10.48 -2.36 6.53
N VAL A 52 -9.55 -1.40 6.37
CA VAL A 52 -9.20 -0.46 7.43
C VAL A 52 -10.39 0.39 7.83
N SER A 53 -11.15 0.88 6.86
CA SER A 53 -12.36 1.66 7.13
C SER A 53 -13.39 0.84 7.90
N ASP A 54 -13.60 -0.41 7.52
CA ASP A 54 -14.52 -1.32 8.20
C ASP A 54 -14.08 -1.61 9.64
N LEU A 55 -12.78 -1.59 9.90
CA LEU A 55 -12.23 -1.77 11.25
C LEU A 55 -12.24 -0.49 12.09
N GLY A 56 -12.80 0.60 11.56
CA GLY A 56 -12.86 1.87 12.25
C GLY A 56 -11.60 2.73 12.11
N GLY A 57 -10.67 2.33 11.24
CA GLY A 57 -9.48 3.12 10.95
C GLY A 57 -9.82 4.38 10.16
N LYS A 58 -9.07 5.45 10.40
CA LYS A 58 -9.33 6.75 9.77
C LYS A 58 -8.30 7.12 8.73
N ARG A 59 -7.14 6.45 8.72
CA ARG A 59 -6.08 6.71 7.77
C ARG A 59 -5.21 5.49 7.57
N ILE A 60 -4.54 5.47 6.42
CA ILE A 60 -3.56 4.45 6.07
C ILE A 60 -2.25 5.15 5.74
N GLU A 61 -1.13 4.60 6.18
CA GLU A 61 0.20 5.03 5.77
C GLU A 61 0.91 3.87 5.10
N LEU A 62 1.79 4.19 4.17
CA LEU A 62 2.63 3.20 3.52
C LEU A 62 3.99 3.78 3.21
N SER A 63 4.98 2.91 3.10
CA SER A 63 6.32 3.27 2.67
C SER A 63 6.47 2.85 1.22
N ALA A 64 6.56 3.82 0.32
CA ALA A 64 6.66 3.59 -1.11
C ALA A 64 8.06 3.90 -1.61
N GLN A 65 8.54 3.12 -2.59
CA GLN A 65 9.76 3.49 -3.29
C GLN A 65 9.55 4.83 -3.97
N CYS A 66 10.52 5.74 -3.84
CA CYS A 66 10.37 7.09 -4.37
C CYS A 66 10.06 7.09 -5.87
N ARG A 67 10.62 6.14 -6.62
CA ARG A 67 10.40 6.04 -8.07
C ARG A 67 8.95 5.73 -8.45
N VAL A 68 8.17 5.15 -7.55
CA VAL A 68 6.77 4.78 -7.80
C VAL A 68 5.78 5.61 -6.98
N ALA A 69 6.26 6.63 -6.27
CA ALA A 69 5.41 7.46 -5.44
C ALA A 69 4.27 8.12 -6.22
N GLU A 70 4.51 8.48 -7.48
CA GLU A 70 3.49 9.09 -8.33
C GLU A 70 2.27 8.18 -8.52
N VAL A 71 2.47 6.86 -8.55
CA VAL A 71 1.38 5.90 -8.68
C VAL A 71 0.43 6.04 -7.49
N TYR A 72 1.00 6.17 -6.28
CA TYR A 72 0.20 6.31 -5.07
C TYR A 72 -0.45 7.70 -4.98
N LYS A 73 0.24 8.74 -5.43
CA LYS A 73 -0.34 10.09 -5.46
C LYS A 73 -1.61 10.12 -6.31
N LYS A 74 -1.61 9.43 -7.44
CA LYS A 74 -2.79 9.33 -8.31
C LYS A 74 -3.96 8.65 -7.64
N GLN A 75 -3.70 7.87 -6.59
CA GLN A 75 -4.74 7.19 -5.83
C GLN A 75 -5.12 7.94 -4.55
N GLY A 76 -4.64 9.17 -4.39
CA GLY A 76 -5.02 10.01 -3.26
C GLY A 76 -4.06 10.01 -2.09
N TYR A 77 -2.90 9.38 -2.23
CA TYR A 77 -1.88 9.39 -1.18
C TYR A 77 -1.04 10.66 -1.24
N MET A 78 -0.70 11.18 -0.06
CA MET A 78 0.11 12.37 0.08
C MET A 78 1.46 12.00 0.69
N GLU A 79 2.55 12.54 0.12
CA GLU A 79 3.88 12.35 0.68
C GLU A 79 4.03 13.09 2.00
N LEU A 80 4.69 12.45 2.96
CA LEU A 80 4.97 13.03 4.26
C LEU A 80 6.38 13.65 4.33
N ASN A 81 7.12 13.65 3.21
CA ASN A 81 8.49 14.18 3.12
C ASN A 81 9.46 13.49 4.09
N ASP A 82 9.22 12.22 4.37
CA ASP A 82 10.03 11.41 5.27
C ASP A 82 10.71 10.32 4.44
N ILE A 83 11.83 10.70 3.81
CA ILE A 83 12.57 9.81 2.93
C ILE A 83 13.59 9.01 3.75
N HIS A 84 13.62 7.71 3.54
CA HIS A 84 14.55 6.81 4.20
C HIS A 84 15.03 5.73 3.24
N MET A 85 16.15 5.12 3.56
CA MET A 85 16.69 4.01 2.76
C MET A 85 16.15 2.70 3.29
N ASP A 86 15.66 1.86 2.39
CA ASP A 86 15.20 0.51 2.71
C ASP A 86 15.67 -0.41 1.59
N GLU A 87 16.45 -1.44 1.94
CA GLU A 87 17.03 -2.37 0.97
C GLU A 87 17.78 -1.65 -0.16
N ASP A 88 18.58 -0.64 0.19
CA ASP A 88 19.36 0.18 -0.73
C ASP A 88 18.53 0.99 -1.73
N CYS A 89 17.24 1.15 -1.46
CA CYS A 89 16.34 1.96 -2.28
C CYS A 89 15.75 3.09 -1.44
N PRO A 90 15.67 4.32 -1.97
CA PRO A 90 14.99 5.39 -1.24
C PRO A 90 13.48 5.16 -1.22
N HIS A 91 12.91 5.28 -0.03
CA HIS A 91 11.47 5.16 0.21
C HIS A 91 10.94 6.43 0.85
N THR A 92 9.67 6.73 0.62
CA THR A 92 8.99 7.85 1.26
C THR A 92 7.71 7.36 1.91
N TRP A 93 7.40 7.90 3.09
CA TRP A 93 6.13 7.62 3.75
C TRP A 93 5.01 8.41 3.08
N MET A 94 3.89 7.76 2.87
CA MET A 94 2.71 8.37 2.26
C MET A 94 1.48 8.05 3.09
N ARG A 95 0.49 8.94 3.04
CA ARG A 95 -0.73 8.85 3.87
C ARG A 95 -1.97 9.10 3.03
N LYS A 96 -3.04 8.38 3.35
CA LYS A 96 -4.37 8.63 2.80
C LYS A 96 -5.41 8.48 3.90
N LYS A 97 -6.37 9.38 3.95
CA LYS A 97 -7.55 9.25 4.82
C LYS A 97 -8.53 8.27 4.19
N VAL A 98 -9.10 7.42 5.02
CA VAL A 98 -10.08 6.42 4.55
C VAL A 98 -11.42 6.58 5.26
#